data_344ca01b0128f4ddea2fae90456d5173
#
_entry.id   344ca01b0128f4ddea2fae90456d5173
#
_cell.length_a   1.000
_cell.length_b   1.000
_cell.length_c   1.000
_cell.angle_alpha   90.00
_cell.angle_beta   90.00
_cell.angle_gamma   90.00
#
_symmetry.space_group_name_H-M   'P 1'
#
loop_
_entity.id
_entity.type
_entity.pdbx_description
1 polymer ?
#
loop_
_entity_poly.entity_id
_entity_poly.type
_entity_poly.pdbx_seq_one_letter_code
_entity_poly.pdbx_strand_id
1 'polypeptide(L)'
;MNRFPKVNPGDALRIAAGTWNGVMDASRAVLAGRPAALGSAMPGAGTPLRGAVTILVRNDSGSDLDPLSVVGLGAPVVSPADNETEFRENAALAASIPDADTDAGRFAILLEAAPAGEFGRALLAGVTPVQLEVVDEDHAFAGVTDGDATKLTTADTGTAQILWKESDTGTKWSLVRLGKPGTGDAGSESTHIVGSAIIKANGA
;
A
#
# COMPACT_ATOMS: atom_id res chain seq x y z
N MET A 1 15.27 27.40 -23.36
CA MET A 1 14.52 27.81 -24.55
C MET A 1 13.03 27.59 -24.29
N ASN A 2 12.24 28.69 -24.19
CA ASN A 2 10.82 28.59 -23.82
C ASN A 2 10.05 28.05 -25.03
N ARG A 3 9.58 26.82 -24.96
CA ARG A 3 8.92 26.12 -26.10
C ARG A 3 7.50 26.63 -26.40
N PHE A 4 6.91 27.43 -25.51
CA PHE A 4 5.55 27.93 -25.65
C PHE A 4 5.51 29.42 -25.34
N PRO A 5 5.58 30.31 -26.33
CA PRO A 5 5.40 31.74 -26.13
C PRO A 5 3.99 32.02 -25.63
N LYS A 6 3.86 32.91 -24.64
CA LYS A 6 2.57 33.39 -24.21
C LYS A 6 1.97 34.32 -25.26
N VAL A 7 0.68 34.19 -25.50
CA VAL A 7 -0.09 35.10 -26.39
C VAL A 7 -0.89 36.08 -25.53
N ASN A 8 -1.11 37.30 -26.03
CA ASN A 8 -1.90 38.31 -25.33
C ASN A 8 -3.40 38.17 -25.68
N PRO A 9 -4.31 38.62 -24.80
CA PRO A 9 -5.73 38.68 -25.13
C PRO A 9 -5.95 39.53 -26.39
N GLY A 10 -6.66 38.95 -27.38
CA GLY A 10 -6.96 39.59 -28.67
C GLY A 10 -6.02 39.19 -29.80
N ASP A 11 -4.89 38.53 -29.53
CA ASP A 11 -4.02 38.02 -30.61
C ASP A 11 -4.64 36.81 -31.30
N ALA A 12 -4.43 36.71 -32.62
CA ALA A 12 -4.88 35.53 -33.36
C ALA A 12 -4.05 34.30 -32.96
N LEU A 13 -4.69 33.31 -32.33
CA LEU A 13 -4.06 32.10 -31.94
C LEU A 13 -3.80 31.15 -33.11
N ARG A 14 -2.55 31.01 -33.52
CA ARG A 14 -2.11 30.03 -34.53
C ARG A 14 -1.26 28.95 -33.86
N ILE A 15 -1.85 27.78 -33.69
CA ILE A 15 -1.17 26.63 -33.07
C ILE A 15 -0.82 25.63 -34.18
N ALA A 16 0.47 25.25 -34.34
CA ALA A 16 0.84 24.18 -35.23
C ALA A 16 0.21 22.86 -34.77
N ALA A 17 -0.25 22.02 -35.69
CA ALA A 17 -0.92 20.77 -35.38
C ALA A 17 -0.10 19.87 -34.43
N GLY A 18 1.23 19.80 -34.61
CA GLY A 18 2.11 19.04 -33.70
C GLY A 18 2.13 19.58 -32.28
N THR A 19 2.09 20.90 -32.09
CA THR A 19 2.02 21.53 -30.75
C THR A 19 0.66 21.26 -30.11
N TRP A 20 -0.43 21.37 -30.86
CA TRP A 20 -1.78 21.06 -30.38
C TRP A 20 -1.90 19.61 -29.94
N ASN A 21 -1.42 18.66 -30.78
CA ASN A 21 -1.43 17.26 -30.43
C ASN A 21 -0.61 16.96 -29.17
N GLY A 22 0.57 17.58 -29.01
CA GLY A 22 1.36 17.45 -27.79
C GLY A 22 0.65 17.97 -26.53
N VAL A 23 -0.09 19.08 -26.62
CA VAL A 23 -0.92 19.58 -25.51
C VAL A 23 -2.07 18.62 -25.21
N MET A 24 -2.74 18.09 -26.23
CA MET A 24 -3.83 17.12 -26.05
C MET A 24 -3.33 15.81 -25.45
N ASP A 25 -2.16 15.33 -25.86
CA ASP A 25 -1.56 14.10 -25.31
C ASP A 25 -1.12 14.31 -23.85
N ALA A 26 -0.52 15.45 -23.52
CA ALA A 26 -0.18 15.82 -22.15
C ALA A 26 -1.45 15.96 -21.28
N SER A 27 -2.52 16.57 -21.81
CA SER A 27 -3.80 16.68 -21.11
C SER A 27 -4.44 15.31 -20.86
N ARG A 28 -4.38 14.40 -21.84
CA ARG A 28 -4.87 13.03 -21.67
C ARG A 28 -4.05 12.25 -20.64
N ALA A 29 -2.73 12.39 -20.65
CA ALA A 29 -1.85 11.76 -19.66
C ALA A 29 -2.14 12.28 -18.24
N VAL A 30 -2.34 13.59 -18.07
CA VAL A 30 -2.73 14.20 -16.79
C VAL A 30 -4.12 13.73 -16.35
N LEU A 31 -5.08 13.62 -17.27
CA LEU A 31 -6.43 13.14 -16.96
C LEU A 31 -6.45 11.65 -16.64
N ALA A 32 -5.63 10.84 -17.32
CA ALA A 32 -5.48 9.42 -17.01
C ALA A 32 -4.82 9.18 -15.65
N GLY A 33 -3.90 10.06 -15.23
CA GLY A 33 -3.25 10.01 -13.91
C GLY A 33 -3.97 10.78 -12.81
N ARG A 34 -5.02 11.54 -13.11
CA ARG A 34 -5.80 12.22 -12.06
C ARG A 34 -6.68 11.23 -11.33
N PRO A 35 -6.54 11.12 -10.00
CA PRO A 35 -7.60 10.49 -9.21
C PRO A 35 -8.90 11.24 -9.48
N ALA A 36 -10.00 10.50 -9.61
CA ALA A 36 -11.34 11.02 -9.92
C ALA A 36 -11.86 11.99 -8.83
N ALA A 37 -11.18 13.13 -8.66
CA ALA A 37 -11.58 14.22 -7.77
C ALA A 37 -12.72 15.06 -8.38
N LEU A 38 -13.09 14.82 -9.63
CA LEU A 38 -14.11 15.54 -10.37
C LEU A 38 -15.12 14.57 -10.98
N GLY A 39 -15.86 13.84 -10.15
CA GLY A 39 -17.22 13.39 -10.40
C GLY A 39 -17.56 12.62 -11.69
N SER A 40 -16.57 12.05 -12.38
CA SER A 40 -16.83 11.22 -13.57
C SER A 40 -16.19 9.86 -13.39
N ALA A 41 -16.98 8.92 -12.92
CA ALA A 41 -16.65 7.51 -12.99
C ALA A 41 -16.53 7.11 -14.47
N MET A 42 -15.33 6.99 -15.00
CA MET A 42 -15.11 6.23 -16.22
C MET A 42 -15.11 4.74 -15.86
N PRO A 43 -15.99 3.93 -16.49
CA PRO A 43 -15.94 2.49 -16.31
C PRO A 43 -14.59 1.98 -16.86
N GLY A 44 -13.77 1.33 -16.02
CA GLY A 44 -12.52 0.69 -16.42
C GLY A 44 -11.22 1.31 -15.92
N ALA A 45 -11.21 2.52 -15.39
CA ALA A 45 -10.08 3.01 -14.61
C ALA A 45 -10.24 2.50 -13.17
N GLY A 46 -9.34 1.65 -12.71
CA GLY A 46 -9.31 1.21 -11.32
C GLY A 46 -9.45 2.43 -10.41
N THR A 47 -10.42 2.38 -9.50
CA THR A 47 -10.69 3.48 -8.57
C THR A 47 -9.41 3.76 -7.78
N PRO A 48 -8.81 4.96 -7.87
CA PRO A 48 -7.67 5.26 -7.03
C PRO A 48 -8.11 5.16 -5.57
N LEU A 49 -7.49 4.27 -4.84
CA LEU A 49 -7.76 4.07 -3.41
C LEU A 49 -7.39 5.36 -2.69
N ARG A 50 -8.40 6.18 -2.37
CA ARG A 50 -8.19 7.40 -1.59
C ARG A 50 -7.65 7.02 -0.22
N GLY A 51 -6.49 7.59 0.14
CA GLY A 51 -5.80 7.27 1.38
C GLY A 51 -4.92 6.01 1.31
N ALA A 52 -4.69 5.45 0.13
CA ALA A 52 -3.72 4.38 -0.07
C ALA A 52 -2.28 4.97 -0.03
N VAL A 53 -1.43 4.32 0.74
CA VAL A 53 0.02 4.57 0.73
C VAL A 53 0.65 3.48 -0.11
N THR A 54 1.30 3.87 -1.18
CA THR A 54 2.00 2.96 -2.08
C THR A 54 3.50 3.17 -2.01
N ILE A 55 4.24 2.11 -2.27
CA ILE A 55 5.70 2.13 -2.34
C ILE A 55 6.14 1.42 -3.61
N LEU A 56 7.30 1.83 -4.13
CA LEU A 56 7.98 1.11 -5.21
C LEU A 56 8.77 -0.06 -4.61
N VAL A 57 8.61 -1.24 -5.17
CA VAL A 57 9.36 -2.44 -4.75
C VAL A 57 10.02 -3.06 -5.95
N ARG A 58 11.21 -3.67 -5.76
CA ARG A 58 11.85 -4.53 -6.76
C ARG A 58 11.59 -5.97 -6.37
N ASN A 59 11.10 -6.74 -7.33
CA ASN A 59 10.83 -8.17 -7.13
C ASN A 59 12.13 -8.99 -7.10
N ASP A 60 12.61 -9.27 -5.91
CA ASP A 60 13.80 -10.10 -5.67
C ASP A 60 13.41 -11.56 -5.29
N SER A 61 12.17 -11.99 -5.53
CA SER A 61 11.70 -13.35 -5.24
C SER A 61 12.29 -14.44 -6.15
N GLY A 62 12.87 -14.04 -7.29
CA GLY A 62 13.39 -14.95 -8.31
C GLY A 62 12.33 -15.51 -9.26
N SER A 63 11.06 -15.15 -9.12
CA SER A 63 9.96 -15.55 -10.02
C SER A 63 9.04 -14.36 -10.31
N ASP A 64 8.28 -14.44 -11.40
CA ASP A 64 7.27 -13.42 -11.71
C ASP A 64 6.16 -13.47 -10.67
N LEU A 65 5.72 -12.30 -10.23
CA LEU A 65 4.64 -12.14 -9.28
C LEU A 65 3.43 -11.46 -9.95
N ASP A 66 2.26 -12.01 -9.69
CA ASP A 66 0.98 -11.50 -10.20
C ASP A 66 0.48 -10.29 -9.39
N PRO A 67 -0.46 -9.49 -9.93
CA PRO A 67 -1.17 -8.51 -9.15
C PRO A 67 -1.85 -9.15 -7.94
N LEU A 68 -1.88 -8.44 -6.82
CA LEU A 68 -2.39 -8.87 -5.51
C LEU A 68 -1.51 -9.91 -4.79
N SER A 69 -0.33 -10.23 -5.32
CA SER A 69 0.66 -11.01 -4.56
C SER A 69 1.07 -10.27 -3.28
N VAL A 70 1.23 -11.03 -2.22
CA VAL A 70 1.77 -10.59 -0.93
C VAL A 70 3.29 -10.70 -0.98
N VAL A 71 3.99 -9.65 -0.58
CA VAL A 71 5.46 -9.63 -0.60
C VAL A 71 6.01 -9.16 0.73
N GLY A 72 7.04 -9.83 1.23
CA GLY A 72 7.85 -9.38 2.35
C GLY A 72 8.73 -8.21 1.94
N LEU A 73 8.93 -7.23 2.82
CA LEU A 73 9.69 -6.02 2.55
C LEU A 73 11.09 -6.10 3.17
N GLY A 74 12.11 -6.13 2.32
CA GLY A 74 13.50 -6.19 2.70
C GLY A 74 14.18 -4.82 2.84
N ALA A 75 15.49 -4.79 2.54
CA ALA A 75 16.32 -3.58 2.58
C ALA A 75 15.99 -2.63 1.41
N PRO A 76 16.38 -1.35 1.51
CA PRO A 76 16.34 -0.45 0.36
C PRO A 76 17.16 -1.00 -0.80
N VAL A 77 16.67 -0.81 -2.03
CA VAL A 77 17.36 -1.25 -3.27
C VAL A 77 18.68 -0.49 -3.44
N VAL A 78 18.70 0.77 -3.05
CA VAL A 78 19.91 1.61 -2.98
C VAL A 78 20.08 2.05 -1.54
N SER A 79 21.21 1.75 -0.92
CA SER A 79 21.47 2.18 0.46
C SER A 79 22.05 3.61 0.49
N PRO A 80 21.92 4.35 1.61
CA PRO A 80 22.56 5.65 1.76
C PRO A 80 24.10 5.60 1.62
N ALA A 81 24.69 4.45 1.95
CA ALA A 81 26.14 4.25 1.83
C ALA A 81 26.60 4.13 0.36
N ASP A 82 25.73 3.61 -0.50
CA ASP A 82 26.02 3.48 -1.94
C ASP A 82 25.74 4.77 -2.69
N ASN A 83 24.58 5.37 -2.46
CA ASN A 83 24.16 6.63 -3.09
C ASN A 83 23.08 7.34 -2.26
N GLU A 84 23.47 8.29 -1.41
CA GLU A 84 22.56 9.02 -0.54
C GLU A 84 21.51 9.83 -1.33
N THR A 85 21.89 10.42 -2.45
CA THR A 85 20.97 11.23 -3.26
C THR A 85 19.88 10.35 -3.86
N GLU A 86 20.25 9.24 -4.46
CA GLU A 86 19.30 8.27 -5.03
C GLU A 86 18.36 7.68 -3.96
N PHE A 87 18.92 7.33 -2.79
CA PHE A 87 18.12 6.84 -1.66
C PHE A 87 17.05 7.84 -1.22
N ARG A 88 17.38 9.14 -1.21
CA ARG A 88 16.44 10.19 -0.78
C ARG A 88 15.40 10.55 -1.84
N GLU A 89 15.73 10.41 -3.11
CA GLU A 89 14.86 10.80 -4.24
C GLU A 89 13.99 9.64 -4.73
N ASN A 90 14.50 8.42 -4.69
CA ASN A 90 13.88 7.24 -5.29
C ASN A 90 13.84 6.07 -4.31
N ALA A 91 13.14 6.24 -3.19
CA ALA A 91 13.01 5.20 -2.19
C ALA A 91 12.26 3.98 -2.74
N ALA A 92 12.96 2.86 -2.87
CA ALA A 92 12.40 1.56 -3.26
C ALA A 92 12.93 0.47 -2.32
N LEU A 93 12.11 -0.53 -2.02
CA LEU A 93 12.50 -1.66 -1.17
C LEU A 93 12.63 -2.93 -2.02
N ALA A 94 13.53 -3.82 -1.62
CA ALA A 94 13.54 -5.18 -2.11
C ALA A 94 12.28 -5.92 -1.61
N ALA A 95 11.66 -6.70 -2.47
CA ALA A 95 10.50 -7.51 -2.15
C ALA A 95 10.79 -8.98 -2.44
N SER A 96 10.47 -9.84 -1.50
CA SER A 96 10.67 -11.29 -1.59
C SER A 96 9.37 -12.05 -1.30
N ILE A 97 9.40 -13.36 -1.51
CA ILE A 97 8.35 -14.24 -0.97
C ILE A 97 8.32 -14.03 0.55
N PRO A 98 7.13 -13.86 1.15
CA PRO A 98 7.04 -13.54 2.56
C PRO A 98 7.47 -14.68 3.45
N ASP A 99 8.11 -14.34 4.56
CA ASP A 99 8.50 -15.22 5.65
C ASP A 99 7.73 -14.76 6.91
N ALA A 100 7.00 -15.69 7.53
CA ALA A 100 6.13 -15.36 8.66
C ALA A 100 6.89 -14.89 9.90
N ASP A 101 8.12 -15.31 10.09
CA ASP A 101 8.95 -14.94 11.25
C ASP A 101 9.54 -13.54 11.11
N THR A 102 9.88 -13.12 9.88
CA THR A 102 10.57 -11.85 9.64
C THR A 102 9.67 -10.75 9.09
N ASP A 103 8.61 -11.13 8.36
CA ASP A 103 7.76 -10.20 7.63
C ASP A 103 6.36 -9.99 8.24
N ALA A 104 6.09 -10.49 9.46
CA ALA A 104 4.77 -10.41 10.11
C ALA A 104 4.16 -8.99 10.17
N GLY A 105 5.00 -7.94 10.22
CA GLY A 105 4.57 -6.53 10.18
C GLY A 105 5.19 -5.73 9.05
N ARG A 106 5.89 -6.36 8.14
CA ARG A 106 6.72 -5.74 7.09
C ARG A 106 6.41 -6.31 5.71
N PHE A 107 5.16 -6.24 5.30
CA PHE A 107 4.73 -6.74 4.01
C PHE A 107 3.88 -5.69 3.27
N ALA A 108 3.73 -5.91 1.98
CA ALA A 108 2.89 -5.12 1.10
C ALA A 108 2.14 -6.02 0.11
N ILE A 109 1.14 -5.49 -0.56
CA ILE A 109 0.38 -6.23 -1.59
C ILE A 109 0.62 -5.54 -2.93
N LEU A 110 1.07 -6.30 -3.93
CA LEU A 110 1.33 -5.79 -5.27
C LEU A 110 0.05 -5.27 -5.93
N LEU A 111 0.12 -4.10 -6.53
CA LEU A 111 -0.99 -3.50 -7.28
C LEU A 111 -0.94 -3.82 -8.78
N GLU A 112 0.19 -4.31 -9.24
CA GLU A 112 0.45 -4.68 -10.63
C GLU A 112 1.39 -5.89 -10.68
N ALA A 113 1.45 -6.57 -11.82
CA ALA A 113 2.41 -7.67 -12.02
C ALA A 113 3.84 -7.13 -11.94
N ALA A 114 4.72 -7.89 -11.29
CA ALA A 114 6.14 -7.57 -11.19
C ALA A 114 6.98 -8.78 -11.63
N PRO A 115 7.55 -8.76 -12.84
CA PRO A 115 8.49 -9.80 -13.28
C PRO A 115 9.70 -9.86 -12.35
N ALA A 116 10.39 -11.01 -12.33
CA ALA A 116 11.59 -11.21 -11.51
C ALA A 116 12.67 -10.16 -11.84
N GLY A 117 13.17 -9.47 -10.82
CA GLY A 117 14.15 -8.39 -10.91
C GLY A 117 13.59 -7.02 -11.33
N GLU A 118 12.33 -6.92 -11.71
CA GLU A 118 11.69 -5.69 -12.14
C GLU A 118 10.99 -4.96 -10.99
N PHE A 119 10.69 -3.68 -11.24
CA PHE A 119 9.98 -2.85 -10.28
C PHE A 119 8.47 -2.94 -10.45
N GLY A 120 7.74 -2.93 -9.33
CA GLY A 120 6.30 -2.83 -9.27
C GLY A 120 5.84 -1.94 -8.13
N ARG A 121 4.59 -1.46 -8.20
CA ARG A 121 3.98 -0.72 -7.11
C ARG A 121 3.27 -1.66 -6.15
N ALA A 122 3.48 -1.46 -4.87
CA ALA A 122 2.83 -2.22 -3.81
C ALA A 122 2.06 -1.31 -2.85
N LEU A 123 0.96 -1.80 -2.31
CA LEU A 123 0.17 -1.15 -1.28
C LEU A 123 0.78 -1.45 0.10
N LEU A 124 1.21 -0.41 0.79
CA LEU A 124 1.71 -0.48 2.16
C LEU A 124 0.61 -0.21 3.19
N ALA A 125 -0.32 0.70 2.89
CA ALA A 125 -1.47 1.00 3.73
C ALA A 125 -2.69 1.37 2.89
N GLY A 126 -3.87 0.92 3.30
CA GLY A 126 -5.13 1.14 2.59
C GLY A 126 -5.99 -0.11 2.55
N VAL A 127 -7.04 -0.09 1.73
CA VAL A 127 -7.96 -1.23 1.55
C VAL A 127 -7.71 -1.86 0.20
N THR A 128 -7.60 -3.20 0.17
CA THR A 128 -7.35 -3.97 -1.05
C THR A 128 -8.02 -5.34 -0.99
N PRO A 129 -8.44 -5.90 -2.12
CA PRO A 129 -8.77 -7.33 -2.19
C PRO A 129 -7.48 -8.15 -2.04
N VAL A 130 -7.60 -9.31 -1.41
CA VAL A 130 -6.55 -10.33 -1.32
C VAL A 130 -7.18 -11.68 -1.01
N GLN A 131 -6.51 -12.75 -1.38
CA GLN A 131 -6.91 -14.09 -0.95
C GLN A 131 -6.48 -14.36 0.48
N LEU A 132 -7.34 -15.02 1.25
CA LEU A 132 -7.05 -15.50 2.60
C LEU A 132 -7.14 -17.02 2.65
N GLU A 133 -6.24 -17.63 3.37
CA GLU A 133 -6.47 -18.95 3.95
C GLU A 133 -7.24 -18.76 5.23
N VAL A 134 -8.55 -19.02 5.19
CA VAL A 134 -9.44 -18.92 6.34
C VAL A 134 -9.31 -20.20 7.16
N VAL A 135 -8.60 -20.12 8.28
CA VAL A 135 -8.44 -21.24 9.21
C VAL A 135 -9.54 -21.25 10.28
N ASP A 136 -10.08 -20.06 10.60
CA ASP A 136 -11.22 -19.88 11.49
C ASP A 136 -12.07 -18.70 11.00
N GLU A 137 -13.39 -18.88 11.00
CA GLU A 137 -14.31 -17.84 10.50
C GLU A 137 -14.43 -16.66 11.46
N ASP A 138 -14.16 -16.84 12.73
CA ASP A 138 -14.23 -15.78 13.75
C ASP A 138 -12.99 -14.87 13.73
N HIS A 139 -11.92 -15.26 13.03
CA HIS A 139 -10.73 -14.43 12.91
C HIS A 139 -11.02 -13.08 12.24
N ALA A 140 -10.58 -12.01 12.88
CA ALA A 140 -10.75 -10.62 12.42
C ALA A 140 -9.50 -10.02 11.76
N PHE A 141 -8.38 -10.73 11.82
CA PHE A 141 -7.10 -10.29 11.26
C PHE A 141 -6.48 -11.35 10.37
N ALA A 142 -5.44 -10.94 9.65
CA ALA A 142 -4.62 -11.84 8.86
C ALA A 142 -3.15 -11.38 8.90
N GLY A 143 -2.26 -12.35 8.70
CA GLY A 143 -0.83 -12.15 8.56
C GLY A 143 -0.30 -12.83 7.31
N VAL A 144 0.99 -12.66 7.04
CA VAL A 144 1.67 -13.34 5.93
C VAL A 144 1.64 -14.86 6.12
N THR A 145 1.53 -15.56 5.00
CA THR A 145 1.69 -17.02 4.94
C THR A 145 3.15 -17.31 4.62
N ASP A 146 3.77 -18.15 5.41
CA ASP A 146 5.18 -18.52 5.20
C ASP A 146 5.38 -19.18 3.83
N GLY A 147 6.32 -18.65 3.05
CA GLY A 147 6.66 -19.18 1.73
C GLY A 147 5.57 -19.02 0.65
N ASP A 148 4.46 -18.33 0.90
CA ASP A 148 3.35 -18.20 -0.04
C ASP A 148 2.98 -16.74 -0.31
N ALA A 149 3.28 -16.25 -1.50
CA ALA A 149 2.95 -14.91 -1.95
C ALA A 149 1.50 -14.78 -2.44
N THR A 150 0.71 -15.85 -2.53
CA THR A 150 -0.61 -15.78 -3.15
C THR A 150 -1.72 -15.37 -2.18
N LYS A 151 -1.51 -15.51 -0.88
CA LYS A 151 -2.55 -15.30 0.14
C LYS A 151 -1.97 -14.88 1.49
N LEU A 152 -2.85 -14.39 2.36
CA LEU A 152 -2.61 -14.20 3.79
C LEU A 152 -3.31 -15.33 4.56
N THR A 153 -2.88 -15.62 5.78
CA THR A 153 -3.56 -16.58 6.68
C THR A 153 -4.30 -15.81 7.76
N THR A 154 -5.57 -16.19 8.03
CA THR A 154 -6.36 -15.56 9.08
C THR A 154 -5.84 -15.94 10.47
N ALA A 155 -5.93 -14.99 11.40
CA ALA A 155 -5.48 -15.13 12.78
C ALA A 155 -6.28 -14.21 13.73
N ASP A 156 -6.20 -14.48 15.05
CA ASP A 156 -6.78 -13.61 16.08
C ASP A 156 -6.12 -12.23 16.10
N THR A 157 -4.85 -12.16 15.76
CA THR A 157 -4.05 -10.93 15.73
C THR A 157 -3.30 -10.85 14.42
N GLY A 158 -3.03 -9.62 13.94
CA GLY A 158 -2.28 -9.43 12.68
C GLY A 158 -2.30 -7.97 12.25
N THR A 159 -1.50 -7.66 11.24
CA THR A 159 -1.35 -6.31 10.71
C THR A 159 -2.35 -5.99 9.59
N ALA A 160 -2.96 -7.01 8.98
CA ALA A 160 -4.06 -6.85 8.05
C ALA A 160 -5.39 -7.07 8.79
N GLN A 161 -6.24 -6.04 8.84
CA GLN A 161 -7.59 -6.17 9.40
C GLN A 161 -8.54 -6.64 8.30
N ILE A 162 -9.30 -7.70 8.56
CA ILE A 162 -10.33 -8.21 7.64
C ILE A 162 -11.56 -7.31 7.76
N LEU A 163 -11.96 -6.70 6.65
CA LEU A 163 -13.19 -5.90 6.57
C LEU A 163 -14.37 -6.71 6.08
N TRP A 164 -14.09 -7.66 5.21
CA TRP A 164 -15.05 -8.59 4.64
C TRP A 164 -14.31 -9.82 4.11
N LYS A 165 -14.91 -10.98 4.20
CA LYS A 165 -14.45 -12.21 3.56
C LYS A 165 -15.66 -13.07 3.16
N GLU A 166 -15.45 -13.96 2.19
CA GLU A 166 -16.40 -15.02 1.89
C GLU A 166 -16.55 -15.95 3.10
N SER A 167 -17.71 -16.60 3.22
CA SER A 167 -17.99 -17.59 4.25
C SER A 167 -17.22 -18.89 4.02
N ASP A 168 -17.18 -19.73 5.05
CA ASP A 168 -16.49 -21.00 5.13
C ASP A 168 -14.95 -20.88 5.23
N THR A 169 -14.33 -21.99 5.64
CA THR A 169 -12.87 -22.12 5.73
C THR A 169 -12.19 -22.37 4.37
N GLY A 170 -10.87 -22.34 4.33
CA GLY A 170 -10.05 -22.53 3.12
C GLY A 170 -9.72 -21.23 2.40
N THR A 171 -9.24 -21.32 1.17
CA THR A 171 -8.83 -20.15 0.39
C THR A 171 -10.07 -19.37 -0.10
N LYS A 172 -10.20 -18.11 0.33
CA LYS A 172 -11.36 -17.24 0.10
C LYS A 172 -10.92 -15.84 -0.35
N TRP A 173 -11.75 -15.18 -1.14
CA TRP A 173 -11.58 -13.77 -1.42
C TRP A 173 -12.00 -12.91 -0.23
N SER A 174 -11.29 -11.79 -0.06
CA SER A 174 -11.54 -10.86 1.03
C SER A 174 -11.24 -9.41 0.66
N LEU A 175 -11.70 -8.50 1.51
CA LEU A 175 -11.23 -7.11 1.56
C LEU A 175 -10.52 -6.91 2.89
N VAL A 176 -9.26 -6.52 2.83
CA VAL A 176 -8.45 -6.24 4.02
C VAL A 176 -8.02 -4.78 4.05
N ARG A 177 -7.77 -4.27 5.25
CA ARG A 177 -7.15 -2.98 5.49
C ARG A 177 -5.75 -3.20 6.02
N LEU A 178 -4.74 -2.71 5.28
CA LEU A 178 -3.34 -2.64 5.72
C LEU A 178 -3.05 -1.31 6.43
N GLY A 179 -1.97 -1.26 7.20
CA GLY A 179 -1.46 -0.03 7.83
C GLY A 179 -2.18 0.40 9.10
N LYS A 180 -3.05 -0.44 9.67
CA LYS A 180 -3.45 -0.28 11.06
C LYS A 180 -2.31 -0.83 11.93
N PRO A 181 -1.85 -0.09 12.96
CA PRO A 181 -0.98 -0.69 13.96
C PRO A 181 -1.68 -1.94 14.47
N GLY A 182 -1.05 -3.09 14.33
CA GLY A 182 -1.56 -4.30 14.92
C GLY A 182 -1.78 -4.03 16.40
N THR A 183 -2.98 -4.14 16.89
CA THR A 183 -3.20 -4.31 18.32
C THR A 183 -2.72 -5.73 18.62
N GLY A 184 -1.43 -5.94 18.48
CA GLY A 184 -0.74 -6.99 19.18
C GLY A 184 -0.69 -6.56 20.63
N ASP A 185 -1.74 -6.68 21.26
CA ASP A 185 -1.98 -6.90 22.67
C ASP A 185 -3.43 -6.51 23.00
N ALA A 186 -4.36 -7.41 22.78
CA ALA A 186 -5.63 -7.39 23.48
C ALA A 186 -5.44 -7.85 24.95
N GLY A 187 -4.25 -7.67 25.52
CA GLY A 187 -3.86 -8.14 26.83
C GLY A 187 -3.11 -7.15 27.68
N SER A 188 -2.75 -5.96 27.20
CA SER A 188 -2.31 -4.89 28.09
C SER A 188 -3.55 -4.11 28.55
N GLU A 189 -4.17 -4.57 29.63
CA GLU A 189 -4.96 -3.69 30.48
C GLU A 189 -4.11 -2.45 30.72
N SER A 190 -4.52 -1.32 30.13
CA SER A 190 -4.07 -0.02 30.57
C SER A 190 -4.50 0.08 32.04
N THR A 191 -3.63 -0.34 32.92
CA THR A 191 -3.78 -0.06 34.34
C THR A 191 -3.67 1.45 34.47
N HIS A 192 -4.80 2.11 34.32
CA HIS A 192 -4.97 3.48 34.73
C HIS A 192 -4.76 3.47 36.23
N ILE A 193 -3.51 3.72 36.68
CA ILE A 193 -3.22 3.97 38.09
C ILE A 193 -3.89 5.29 38.43
N VAL A 194 -5.15 5.22 38.82
CA VAL A 194 -5.80 6.28 39.57
C VAL A 194 -5.12 6.26 40.93
N GLY A 195 -4.13 7.12 41.10
CA GLY A 195 -3.48 7.34 42.36
C GLY A 195 -4.51 7.82 43.40
N SER A 196 -5.10 6.90 44.14
CA SER A 196 -5.81 7.24 45.37
C SER A 196 -4.79 7.68 46.39
N ALA A 197 -4.60 8.98 46.53
CA ALA A 197 -3.88 9.54 47.66
C ALA A 197 -4.70 9.27 48.94
N ILE A 198 -4.27 8.30 49.72
CA ILE A 198 -4.79 8.10 51.09
C ILE A 198 -4.18 9.20 51.95
N ILE A 199 -4.95 10.23 52.25
CA ILE A 199 -4.61 11.22 53.28
C ILE A 199 -4.84 10.52 54.63
N LYS A 200 -3.75 10.10 55.31
CA LYS A 200 -3.78 9.71 56.71
C LYS A 200 -3.96 10.99 57.51
N ALA A 201 -5.14 11.19 58.07
CA ALA A 201 -5.34 12.17 59.13
C ALA A 201 -4.65 11.65 60.40
N ASN A 202 -3.60 12.31 60.86
CA ASN A 202 -3.08 12.13 62.22
C ASN A 202 -4.03 12.84 63.17
N GLY A 203 -4.83 12.07 63.91
CA GLY A 203 -5.54 12.53 65.08
C GLY A 203 -4.63 12.45 66.30
N ALA A 204 -4.61 13.51 67.06
CA ALA A 204 -3.97 13.64 68.38
C ALA A 204 -4.60 12.71 69.42
#